data_6d4536c0fb968af267df7a77aef0edbd
#
_entry.id   6d4536c0fb968af267df7a77aef0edbd
#
_cell.length_a   1.000
_cell.length_b   1.000
_cell.length_c   1.000
_cell.angle_alpha   90.00
_cell.angle_beta   90.00
_cell.angle_gamma   90.00
#
_symmetry.space_group_name_H-M   'P 1'
#
loop_
_entity.id
_entity.type
_entity.pdbx_description
1 polymer ?
#
loop_
_entity_poly.entity_id
_entity_poly.type
_entity_poly.pdbx_seq_one_letter_code
_entity_poly.pdbx_strand_id
1 'polypeptide(L)'
;MAAPEKDDAKKGEQKSPRDLRLRNQYFPGAEQGVFDTGKKGFVPQPIIMRKLMRHLSPPELRVLVYLQTRCSQYFICYPTLEEIAHDLRLTGRRNLTPHLKALEKKKFIATATGSGKKYFLVHDPRVAIEHMIETGEIDENELFEINEVLQDLKQDPITAKPKVATPKLVPTPIRKAK
;
A
#
# COMPACT_ATOMS: atom_id res chain seq x y z
N MET A 1 -16.87 60.42 18.94
CA MET A 1 -17.11 59.22 19.75
C MET A 1 -17.11 58.05 18.75
N ALA A 2 -15.98 57.32 18.70
CA ALA A 2 -15.83 56.16 17.86
C ALA A 2 -16.08 54.92 18.71
N ALA A 3 -16.97 54.02 18.25
CA ALA A 3 -17.23 52.75 18.91
C ALA A 3 -16.08 51.75 18.59
N PRO A 4 -15.68 50.92 19.54
CA PRO A 4 -14.66 49.92 19.28
C PRO A 4 -15.24 48.74 18.52
N GLU A 5 -14.62 48.42 17.38
CA GLU A 5 -14.79 47.20 16.60
C GLU A 5 -14.39 46.01 17.47
N LYS A 6 -15.36 45.14 17.69
CA LYS A 6 -15.08 43.80 18.33
C LYS A 6 -14.70 42.84 17.22
N ASP A 7 -13.40 42.67 17.01
CA ASP A 7 -12.82 41.54 16.27
C ASP A 7 -12.91 40.24 17.13
N ASP A 8 -14.06 39.61 17.09
CA ASP A 8 -14.23 38.21 17.53
C ASP A 8 -13.87 37.26 16.38
N ALA A 9 -12.59 37.22 16.03
CA ALA A 9 -12.04 36.15 15.19
C ALA A 9 -12.01 34.86 16.01
N LYS A 10 -13.14 34.17 16.13
CA LYS A 10 -13.20 32.77 16.49
C LYS A 10 -12.47 32.00 15.39
N LYS A 11 -11.17 31.71 15.62
CA LYS A 11 -10.44 30.65 14.92
C LYS A 11 -11.20 29.34 15.15
N GLY A 12 -12.12 29.01 14.25
CA GLY A 12 -12.75 27.71 14.22
C GLY A 12 -11.67 26.66 14.05
N GLU A 13 -11.46 25.83 15.08
CA GLU A 13 -10.68 24.61 14.96
C GLU A 13 -11.19 23.83 13.74
N GLN A 14 -10.43 23.87 12.67
CA GLN A 14 -10.74 23.16 11.44
C GLN A 14 -10.60 21.67 11.75
N LYS A 15 -11.72 21.01 12.14
CA LYS A 15 -11.75 19.57 12.44
C LYS A 15 -11.10 18.83 11.28
N SER A 16 -10.06 18.07 11.57
CA SER A 16 -9.37 17.29 10.55
C SER A 16 -10.39 16.41 9.77
N PRO A 17 -10.21 16.26 8.45
CA PRO A 17 -11.12 15.46 7.64
C PRO A 17 -11.36 14.08 8.25
N ARG A 18 -12.58 13.54 8.10
CA ARG A 18 -12.98 12.26 8.68
C ARG A 18 -11.98 11.15 8.36
N ASP A 19 -11.54 11.07 7.11
CA ASP A 19 -10.64 10.01 6.65
C ASP A 19 -9.26 10.11 7.29
N LEU A 20 -8.74 11.32 7.52
CA LEU A 20 -7.49 11.52 8.25
C LEU A 20 -7.60 11.02 9.71
N ARG A 21 -8.73 11.29 10.36
CA ARG A 21 -8.97 10.78 11.73
C ARG A 21 -9.04 9.26 11.76
N LEU A 22 -9.77 8.65 10.83
CA LEU A 22 -9.86 7.20 10.71
C LEU A 22 -8.49 6.58 10.42
N ARG A 23 -7.70 7.18 9.53
CA ARG A 23 -6.34 6.73 9.25
C ARG A 23 -5.48 6.73 10.52
N ASN A 24 -5.43 7.85 11.23
CA ASN A 24 -4.62 7.96 12.45
C ASN A 24 -5.12 7.03 13.57
N GLN A 25 -6.42 6.78 13.64
CA GLN A 25 -7.02 5.88 14.63
C GLN A 25 -6.68 4.40 14.36
N TYR A 26 -6.79 3.95 13.11
CA TYR A 26 -6.66 2.53 12.77
C TYR A 26 -5.27 2.15 12.24
N PHE A 27 -4.49 3.12 11.79
CA PHE A 27 -3.16 2.93 11.23
C PHE A 27 -2.16 3.94 11.81
N PRO A 28 -1.91 3.90 13.15
CA PRO A 28 -0.97 4.82 13.77
C PRO A 28 0.44 4.59 13.21
N GLY A 29 1.15 5.68 12.92
CA GLY A 29 2.52 5.62 12.38
C GLY A 29 2.61 5.28 10.89
N ALA A 30 1.50 5.12 10.17
CA ALA A 30 1.54 4.98 8.72
C ALA A 30 2.07 6.27 8.08
N GLU A 31 3.20 6.16 7.38
CA GLU A 31 3.83 7.28 6.70
C GLU A 31 2.89 7.92 5.66
N GLN A 32 3.02 9.22 5.50
CA GLN A 32 2.23 9.98 4.52
C GLN A 32 2.90 9.83 3.14
N GLY A 33 2.68 8.71 2.47
CA GLY A 33 2.98 8.63 1.06
C GLY A 33 2.11 9.64 0.29
N VAL A 34 2.74 10.44 -0.57
CA VAL A 34 2.03 11.44 -1.37
C VAL A 34 1.59 10.82 -2.69
N PHE A 35 0.48 10.08 -2.68
CA PHE A 35 -0.24 9.84 -3.91
C PHE A 35 -1.18 11.02 -4.15
N ASP A 36 -0.82 11.90 -5.05
CA ASP A 36 -1.77 12.89 -5.53
C ASP A 36 -2.81 12.18 -6.42
N THR A 37 -3.93 11.82 -5.82
CA THR A 37 -5.06 11.23 -6.56
C THR A 37 -5.73 12.23 -7.50
N GLY A 38 -5.18 13.43 -7.65
CA GLY A 38 -5.66 14.49 -8.51
C GLY A 38 -7.17 14.75 -8.37
N LYS A 39 -7.59 15.99 -8.34
CA LYS A 39 -8.99 16.41 -8.21
C LYS A 39 -9.93 15.94 -9.34
N LYS A 40 -9.45 15.16 -10.30
CA LYS A 40 -10.17 14.76 -11.53
C LYS A 40 -10.48 13.25 -11.62
N GLY A 41 -10.41 12.50 -10.52
CA GLY A 41 -10.75 11.06 -10.53
C GLY A 41 -9.73 10.17 -11.28
N PHE A 42 -8.57 10.70 -11.64
CA PHE A 42 -7.47 9.94 -12.20
C PHE A 42 -6.59 9.43 -11.05
N VAL A 43 -6.34 8.12 -11.00
CA VAL A 43 -5.39 7.51 -10.08
C VAL A 43 -4.08 7.29 -10.82
N PRO A 44 -3.08 8.16 -10.66
CA PRO A 44 -1.79 7.95 -11.28
C PRO A 44 -1.17 6.69 -10.68
N GLN A 45 -0.86 5.70 -11.52
CA GLN A 45 -0.04 4.57 -11.10
C GLN A 45 1.41 5.04 -11.10
N PRO A 46 2.11 5.01 -9.96
CA PRO A 46 3.53 5.35 -9.93
C PRO A 46 4.29 4.47 -10.92
N ILE A 47 5.24 5.03 -11.66
CA ILE A 47 6.07 4.27 -12.61
C ILE A 47 6.72 3.07 -11.94
N ILE A 48 7.11 3.22 -10.68
CA ILE A 48 7.68 2.15 -9.86
C ILE A 48 6.76 0.94 -9.73
N MET A 49 5.42 1.13 -9.80
CA MET A 49 4.47 0.01 -9.80
C MET A 49 4.66 -0.94 -10.98
N ARG A 50 5.17 -0.45 -12.12
CA ARG A 50 5.45 -1.31 -13.28
C ARG A 50 6.51 -2.37 -12.95
N LYS A 51 7.50 -2.01 -12.13
CA LYS A 51 8.53 -2.95 -11.65
C LYS A 51 7.96 -3.95 -10.65
N LEU A 52 7.02 -3.52 -9.81
CA LEU A 52 6.40 -4.35 -8.79
C LEU A 52 5.30 -5.29 -9.31
N MET A 53 4.75 -5.02 -10.49
CA MET A 53 3.67 -5.85 -11.07
C MET A 53 4.08 -7.32 -11.23
N ARG A 54 5.36 -7.62 -11.45
CA ARG A 54 5.89 -8.99 -11.57
C ARG A 54 5.75 -9.80 -10.26
N HIS A 55 5.69 -9.12 -9.11
CA HIS A 55 5.52 -9.73 -7.80
C HIS A 55 4.05 -9.94 -7.41
N LEU A 56 3.11 -9.48 -8.24
CA LEU A 56 1.68 -9.60 -8.01
C LEU A 56 1.04 -10.56 -9.00
N SER A 57 0.21 -11.46 -8.50
CA SER A 57 -0.66 -12.23 -9.39
C SER A 57 -1.73 -11.30 -10.01
N PRO A 58 -2.28 -11.65 -11.19
CA PRO A 58 -3.31 -10.83 -11.84
C PRO A 58 -4.53 -10.51 -10.93
N PRO A 59 -5.05 -11.44 -10.11
CA PRO A 59 -6.11 -11.11 -9.16
C PRO A 59 -5.67 -10.15 -8.06
N GLU A 60 -4.44 -10.29 -7.51
CA GLU A 60 -3.89 -9.36 -6.52
C GLU A 60 -3.79 -7.95 -7.07
N LEU A 61 -3.25 -7.82 -8.30
CA LEU A 61 -3.16 -6.53 -8.97
C LEU A 61 -4.53 -5.89 -9.17
N ARG A 62 -5.54 -6.66 -9.61
CA ARG A 62 -6.91 -6.16 -9.78
C ARG A 62 -7.50 -5.64 -8.47
N VAL A 63 -7.29 -6.37 -7.37
CA VAL A 63 -7.75 -5.96 -6.03
C VAL A 63 -7.03 -4.69 -5.58
N LEU A 64 -5.71 -4.62 -5.77
CA LEU A 64 -4.92 -3.44 -5.39
C LEU A 64 -5.38 -2.19 -6.16
N VAL A 65 -5.50 -2.28 -7.49
CA VAL A 65 -5.99 -1.17 -8.32
C VAL A 65 -7.40 -0.74 -7.91
N TYR A 66 -8.29 -1.69 -7.64
CA TYR A 66 -9.63 -1.38 -7.16
C TYR A 66 -9.59 -0.58 -5.85
N LEU A 67 -8.80 -1.02 -4.86
CA LEU A 67 -8.67 -0.30 -3.59
C LEU A 67 -8.09 1.09 -3.80
N GLN A 68 -7.08 1.25 -4.66
CA GLN A 68 -6.51 2.55 -5.00
C GLN A 68 -7.56 3.51 -5.58
N THR A 69 -8.46 3.03 -6.45
CA THR A 69 -9.53 3.86 -7.02
C THR A 69 -10.59 4.28 -6.00
N ARG A 70 -10.71 3.55 -4.90
CA ARG A 70 -11.68 3.82 -3.82
C ARG A 70 -11.08 4.62 -2.66
N CYS A 71 -9.77 4.76 -2.61
CA CYS A 71 -9.10 5.51 -1.55
C CYS A 71 -9.36 7.02 -1.66
N SER A 72 -9.49 7.65 -0.51
CA SER A 72 -9.42 9.09 -0.37
C SER A 72 -7.95 9.57 -0.56
N GLN A 73 -7.74 10.88 -0.54
CA GLN A 73 -6.40 11.49 -0.54
C GLN A 73 -5.52 11.06 0.64
N TYR A 74 -6.07 10.36 1.64
CA TYR A 74 -5.36 9.82 2.79
C TYR A 74 -5.07 8.32 2.67
N PHE A 75 -5.23 7.75 1.47
CA PHE A 75 -4.97 6.33 1.16
C PHE A 75 -5.79 5.32 1.95
N ILE A 76 -6.87 5.76 2.56
CA ILE A 76 -7.81 4.90 3.27
C ILE A 76 -9.11 4.76 2.49
N CYS A 77 -9.62 3.55 2.46
CA CYS A 77 -10.96 3.23 1.96
C CYS A 77 -11.61 2.15 2.84
N TYR A 78 -12.93 2.02 2.71
CA TYR A 78 -13.70 1.08 3.53
C TYR A 78 -14.84 0.43 2.76
N PRO A 79 -14.59 -0.08 1.53
CA PRO A 79 -15.58 -0.87 0.82
C PRO A 79 -15.86 -2.17 1.58
N THR A 80 -17.07 -2.67 1.48
CA THR A 80 -17.40 -4.00 1.99
C THR A 80 -16.76 -5.08 1.13
N LEU A 81 -16.54 -6.27 1.70
CA LEU A 81 -15.96 -7.38 0.93
C LEU A 81 -16.89 -7.82 -0.20
N GLU A 82 -18.20 -7.62 -0.02
CA GLU A 82 -19.22 -7.88 -1.03
C GLU A 82 -19.11 -6.92 -2.21
N GLU A 83 -18.95 -5.63 -1.95
CA GLU A 83 -18.77 -4.61 -2.99
C GLU A 83 -17.51 -4.91 -3.80
N ILE A 84 -16.40 -5.22 -3.14
CA ILE A 84 -15.15 -5.56 -3.83
C ILE A 84 -15.36 -6.81 -4.71
N ALA A 85 -15.96 -7.86 -4.16
CA ALA A 85 -16.17 -9.11 -4.89
C ALA A 85 -17.13 -8.91 -6.07
N HIS A 86 -18.21 -8.16 -5.89
CA HIS A 86 -19.18 -7.83 -6.93
C HIS A 86 -18.53 -7.05 -8.07
N ASP A 87 -17.84 -5.94 -7.76
CA ASP A 87 -17.26 -5.05 -8.74
C ASP A 87 -16.13 -5.73 -9.53
N LEU A 88 -15.37 -6.61 -8.88
CA LEU A 88 -14.32 -7.40 -9.51
C LEU A 88 -14.85 -8.69 -10.18
N ARG A 89 -16.16 -8.94 -10.15
CA ARG A 89 -16.82 -10.16 -10.67
C ARG A 89 -16.20 -11.45 -10.11
N LEU A 90 -15.88 -11.43 -8.82
CA LEU A 90 -15.42 -12.61 -8.10
C LEU A 90 -16.63 -13.39 -7.55
N THR A 91 -16.55 -14.71 -7.56
CA THR A 91 -17.62 -15.59 -7.05
C THR A 91 -17.68 -15.61 -5.52
N GLY A 92 -17.72 -14.42 -4.90
CA GLY A 92 -17.91 -14.23 -3.46
C GLY A 92 -16.63 -13.94 -2.66
N ARG A 93 -16.83 -13.66 -1.36
CA ARG A 93 -15.76 -13.25 -0.41
C ARG A 93 -14.65 -14.28 -0.27
N ARG A 94 -14.95 -15.57 -0.42
CA ARG A 94 -13.96 -16.65 -0.25
C ARG A 94 -12.81 -16.49 -1.25
N ASN A 95 -13.11 -16.08 -2.47
CA ASN A 95 -12.11 -15.88 -3.52
C ASN A 95 -11.34 -14.56 -3.38
N LEU A 96 -11.90 -13.57 -2.68
CA LEU A 96 -11.25 -12.30 -2.42
C LEU A 96 -10.25 -12.38 -1.25
N THR A 97 -10.60 -13.09 -0.18
CA THR A 97 -9.82 -13.13 1.06
C THR A 97 -8.35 -13.56 0.88
N PRO A 98 -8.02 -14.57 0.07
CA PRO A 98 -6.62 -14.94 -0.18
C PRO A 98 -5.80 -13.81 -0.80
N HIS A 99 -6.39 -13.07 -1.75
CA HIS A 99 -5.71 -11.96 -2.44
C HIS A 99 -5.46 -10.77 -1.50
N LEU A 100 -6.43 -10.44 -0.63
CA LEU A 100 -6.24 -9.42 0.40
C LEU A 100 -5.12 -9.80 1.37
N LYS A 101 -5.09 -11.06 1.84
CA LYS A 101 -4.02 -11.56 2.72
C LYS A 101 -2.65 -11.52 2.04
N ALA A 102 -2.58 -11.86 0.76
CA ALA A 102 -1.34 -11.82 0.00
C ALA A 102 -0.83 -10.38 -0.16
N LEU A 103 -1.70 -9.42 -0.49
CA LEU A 103 -1.36 -8.00 -0.56
C LEU A 103 -0.91 -7.44 0.80
N GLU A 104 -1.56 -7.85 1.89
CA GLU A 104 -1.20 -7.46 3.25
C GLU A 104 0.16 -8.04 3.66
N LYS A 105 0.41 -9.32 3.33
CA LYS A 105 1.71 -9.98 3.56
C LYS A 105 2.85 -9.27 2.82
N LYS A 106 2.61 -8.86 1.59
CA LYS A 106 3.57 -8.12 0.74
C LYS A 106 3.65 -6.63 1.06
N LYS A 107 2.92 -6.16 2.09
CA LYS A 107 2.89 -4.75 2.51
C LYS A 107 2.38 -3.74 1.46
N PHE A 108 1.59 -4.19 0.49
CA PHE A 108 0.87 -3.25 -0.40
C PHE A 108 -0.32 -2.61 0.28
N ILE A 109 -0.93 -3.30 1.23
CA ILE A 109 -2.04 -2.79 2.03
C ILE A 109 -1.85 -3.15 3.51
N ALA A 110 -2.53 -2.39 4.37
CA ALA A 110 -2.84 -2.82 5.73
C ALA A 110 -4.34 -2.88 5.94
N THR A 111 -4.79 -3.75 6.83
CA THR A 111 -6.22 -3.88 7.16
C THR A 111 -6.46 -3.66 8.64
N ALA A 112 -7.58 -3.02 8.96
CA ALA A 112 -8.04 -2.86 10.34
C ALA A 112 -9.55 -3.08 10.39
N THR A 113 -10.05 -3.47 11.56
CA THR A 113 -11.49 -3.64 11.79
C THR A 113 -11.92 -2.76 12.96
N GLY A 114 -13.00 -2.03 12.77
CA GLY A 114 -13.56 -1.20 13.82
C GLY A 114 -15.01 -0.82 13.52
N SER A 115 -15.83 -0.73 14.57
CA SER A 115 -17.26 -0.39 14.44
C SER A 115 -18.01 -1.26 13.40
N GLY A 116 -17.68 -2.55 13.32
CA GLY A 116 -18.28 -3.50 12.37
C GLY A 116 -17.87 -3.31 10.90
N LYS A 117 -16.93 -2.40 10.61
CA LYS A 117 -16.43 -2.13 9.27
C LYS A 117 -14.97 -2.55 9.13
N LYS A 118 -14.59 -2.93 7.92
CA LYS A 118 -13.21 -3.17 7.55
C LYS A 118 -12.65 -1.94 6.84
N TYR A 119 -11.47 -1.53 7.26
CA TYR A 119 -10.73 -0.40 6.71
C TYR A 119 -9.50 -0.95 5.98
N PHE A 120 -9.17 -0.35 4.85
CA PHE A 120 -8.00 -0.67 4.07
C PHE A 120 -7.15 0.59 3.94
N LEU A 121 -5.88 0.48 4.27
CA LEU A 121 -4.87 1.47 3.96
C LEU A 121 -4.05 0.93 2.79
N VAL A 122 -3.93 1.69 1.72
CA VAL A 122 -3.02 1.38 0.62
C VAL A 122 -1.69 2.05 0.93
N HIS A 123 -0.62 1.25 1.02
CA HIS A 123 0.71 1.77 1.30
C HIS A 123 1.34 2.42 0.07
N ASP A 124 2.31 3.30 0.33
CA ASP A 124 3.25 3.72 -0.69
C ASP A 124 4.02 2.49 -1.22
N PRO A 125 4.26 2.38 -2.54
CA PRO A 125 5.03 1.28 -3.11
C PRO A 125 6.39 1.05 -2.46
N ARG A 126 7.04 2.09 -1.93
CA ARG A 126 8.32 1.98 -1.22
C ARG A 126 8.24 1.03 -0.02
N VAL A 127 7.15 1.08 0.74
CA VAL A 127 6.94 0.18 1.90
C VAL A 127 6.93 -1.29 1.46
N ALA A 128 6.29 -1.58 0.33
CA ALA A 128 6.27 -2.93 -0.22
C ALA A 128 7.66 -3.35 -0.74
N ILE A 129 8.40 -2.44 -1.40
CA ILE A 129 9.77 -2.70 -1.89
C ILE A 129 10.69 -3.02 -0.71
N GLU A 130 10.72 -2.17 0.32
CA GLU A 130 11.57 -2.38 1.50
C GLU A 130 11.28 -3.74 2.14
N HIS A 131 10.01 -4.09 2.29
CA HIS A 131 9.63 -5.41 2.81
C HIS A 131 10.07 -6.56 1.90
N MET A 132 9.94 -6.42 0.58
CA MET A 132 10.37 -7.46 -0.37
C MET A 132 11.90 -7.61 -0.43
N ILE A 133 12.65 -6.53 -0.20
CA ILE A 133 14.11 -6.60 -0.02
C ILE A 133 14.45 -7.36 1.28
N GLU A 134 13.77 -7.03 2.38
CA GLU A 134 13.98 -7.71 3.66
C GLU A 134 13.66 -9.20 3.61
N THR A 135 12.67 -9.59 2.83
CA THR A 135 12.26 -10.99 2.65
C THR A 135 13.05 -11.73 1.57
N GLY A 136 13.88 -11.00 0.80
CA GLY A 136 14.68 -11.57 -0.29
C GLY A 136 13.87 -11.86 -1.55
N GLU A 137 12.69 -11.26 -1.71
CA GLU A 137 11.88 -11.34 -2.92
C GLU A 137 12.41 -10.41 -4.04
N ILE A 138 13.11 -9.33 -3.67
CA ILE A 138 13.83 -8.42 -4.57
C ILE A 138 15.32 -8.63 -4.36
N ASP A 139 16.05 -8.91 -5.43
CA ASP A 139 17.49 -9.05 -5.42
C ASP A 139 18.22 -7.72 -5.68
N GLU A 140 19.56 -7.73 -5.65
CA GLU A 140 20.39 -6.53 -5.84
C GLU A 140 20.23 -5.94 -7.24
N ASN A 141 20.08 -6.76 -8.26
CA ASN A 141 19.92 -6.29 -9.65
C ASN A 141 18.60 -5.58 -9.84
N GLU A 142 17.53 -6.19 -9.30
CA GLU A 142 16.20 -5.60 -9.33
C GLU A 142 16.12 -4.31 -8.51
N LEU A 143 16.78 -4.27 -7.35
CA LEU A 143 16.89 -3.05 -6.54
C LEU A 143 17.64 -1.95 -7.30
N PHE A 144 18.69 -2.30 -8.04
CA PHE A 144 19.40 -1.35 -8.90
C PHE A 144 18.46 -0.75 -9.95
N GLU A 145 17.72 -1.57 -10.69
CA GLU A 145 16.73 -1.11 -11.67
C GLU A 145 15.63 -0.22 -11.07
N ILE A 146 15.17 -0.53 -9.85
CA ILE A 146 14.19 0.27 -9.12
C ILE A 146 14.79 1.63 -8.77
N ASN A 147 16.03 1.67 -8.29
CA ASN A 147 16.71 2.90 -7.91
C ASN A 147 17.02 3.79 -9.12
N GLU A 148 17.33 3.25 -10.30
CA GLU A 148 17.41 4.02 -11.54
C GLU A 148 16.09 4.76 -11.83
N VAL A 149 14.95 4.06 -11.73
CA VAL A 149 13.63 4.68 -11.91
C VAL A 149 13.36 5.77 -10.87
N LEU A 150 13.75 5.56 -9.61
CA LEU A 150 13.60 6.58 -8.56
C LEU A 150 14.46 7.80 -8.82
N GLN A 151 15.69 7.60 -9.29
CA GLN A 151 16.61 8.68 -9.63
C GLN A 151 16.07 9.54 -10.79
N ASP A 152 15.52 8.91 -11.83
CA ASP A 152 14.86 9.60 -12.94
C ASP A 152 13.69 10.46 -12.47
N LEU A 153 12.98 10.00 -11.43
CA LEU A 153 11.88 10.71 -10.78
C LEU A 153 12.34 11.75 -9.75
N LYS A 154 13.66 11.95 -9.59
CA LYS A 154 14.28 12.82 -8.57
C LYS A 154 13.81 12.46 -7.15
N GLN A 155 13.65 11.18 -6.89
CA GLN A 155 13.32 10.63 -5.58
C GLN A 155 14.55 9.96 -4.95
N ASP A 156 14.56 9.90 -3.62
CA ASP A 156 15.67 9.28 -2.90
C ASP A 156 15.74 7.77 -3.18
N PRO A 157 16.94 7.20 -3.39
CA PRO A 157 17.10 5.77 -3.59
C PRO A 157 16.74 4.98 -2.34
N ILE A 158 16.33 3.73 -2.53
CA ILE A 158 16.10 2.78 -1.44
C ILE A 158 17.45 2.16 -1.07
N THR A 159 17.86 2.31 0.18
CA THR A 159 19.18 1.86 0.69
C THR A 159 19.13 0.56 1.49
N ALA A 160 17.97 -0.08 1.58
CA ALA A 160 17.82 -1.35 2.28
C ALA A 160 18.75 -2.40 1.65
N LYS A 161 19.55 -3.09 2.49
CA LYS A 161 20.41 -4.18 2.03
C LYS A 161 19.58 -5.46 1.91
N PRO A 162 19.54 -6.12 0.74
CA PRO A 162 18.88 -7.41 0.60
C PRO A 162 19.52 -8.42 1.54
N LYS A 163 18.71 -9.21 2.23
CA LYS A 163 19.21 -10.37 2.97
C LYS A 163 19.74 -11.36 1.95
N VAL A 164 21.04 -11.60 1.97
CA VAL A 164 21.66 -12.67 1.17
C VAL A 164 20.90 -13.95 1.50
N ALA A 165 20.17 -14.48 0.53
CA ALA A 165 19.50 -15.76 0.67
C ALA A 165 20.57 -16.80 0.96
N THR A 166 20.60 -17.32 2.19
CA THR A 166 21.46 -18.46 2.53
C THR A 166 21.07 -19.59 1.58
N PRO A 167 21.95 -20.12 0.73
CA PRO A 167 21.60 -21.17 -0.20
C PRO A 167 21.06 -22.35 0.63
N LYS A 168 19.80 -22.71 0.39
CA LYS A 168 19.24 -23.94 0.98
C LYS A 168 20.09 -25.08 0.46
N LEU A 169 20.95 -25.61 1.33
CA LEU A 169 21.66 -26.87 1.07
C LEU A 169 20.60 -27.92 0.75
N VAL A 170 20.45 -28.23 -0.53
CA VAL A 170 19.64 -29.35 -0.98
C VAL A 170 20.36 -30.62 -0.45
N PRO A 171 19.77 -31.37 0.45
CA PRO A 171 20.42 -32.59 0.95
C PRO A 171 20.62 -33.54 -0.23
N THR A 172 21.87 -33.79 -0.57
CA THR A 172 22.25 -34.77 -1.60
C THR A 172 21.70 -36.13 -1.18
N PRO A 173 20.87 -36.79 -1.99
CA PRO A 173 20.37 -38.12 -1.62
C PRO A 173 21.53 -39.09 -1.49
N ILE A 174 21.72 -39.64 -0.27
CA ILE A 174 22.70 -40.68 0.00
C ILE A 174 22.29 -41.92 -0.81
N ARG A 175 22.99 -42.19 -1.89
CA ARG A 175 22.88 -43.48 -2.59
C ARG A 175 23.29 -44.57 -1.64
N LYS A 176 22.32 -45.37 -1.16
CA LYS A 176 22.62 -46.65 -0.48
C LYS A 176 23.25 -47.55 -1.53
N ALA A 177 24.53 -47.86 -1.34
CA ALA A 177 25.18 -48.93 -2.06
C ALA A 177 24.52 -50.28 -1.67
N LYS A 178 24.20 -51.07 -2.70
CA LYS A 178 23.76 -52.46 -2.52
C LYS A 178 24.95 -53.36 -2.27
#